data_855790da5b51f030dbd755ffd4032bf2
#
_entry.id   855790da5b51f030dbd755ffd4032bf2
#
_cell.length_a   1.000
_cell.length_b   1.000
_cell.length_c   1.000
_cell.angle_alpha   90.00
_cell.angle_beta   90.00
_cell.angle_gamma   90.00
#
_symmetry.space_group_name_H-M   'P 1'
#
loop_
_entity.id
_entity.type
_entity.pdbx_description
1 polymer ?
#
loop_
_entity_poly.entity_id
_entity_poly.type
_entity_poly.pdbx_seq_one_letter_code
_entity_poly.pdbx_strand_id
1 'polypeptide(L)'
;ADASNAAGDRYDAMRLAWDNDGSLGEESSPKTLESTGSLVTGKIYWAGTMSTYFLAAVLPGDINNVTVKGRMQQNVFRAAVEEPEVMLGPGQERELTVSYWLGPKERAKLSAVSDQLSKSIDLGMFHVIAKGLLWLLEFFQKYVNNWGVAIILLTVLIKALFWPLTAKSYASMEKMKKLQPHMVAIREKHKDNKELMNK
;
A
#
# COMPACT_ATOMS: atom_id res chain seq x y z
N ALA A 1 -3.32 -2.20 -20.45
CA ALA A 1 -2.04 -1.87 -19.85
C ALA A 1 -1.09 -3.05 -20.04
N ASP A 2 0.08 -2.81 -20.56
CA ASP A 2 1.05 -3.85 -20.89
C ASP A 2 1.76 -4.30 -19.61
N ALA A 3 1.63 -5.58 -19.25
CA ALA A 3 2.26 -6.17 -18.07
C ALA A 3 3.74 -6.54 -18.30
N SER A 4 4.30 -6.28 -19.48
CA SER A 4 5.73 -6.51 -19.75
C SER A 4 6.63 -5.71 -18.80
N ASN A 5 6.14 -4.59 -18.26
CA ASN A 5 6.80 -3.82 -17.21
C ASN A 5 6.49 -4.31 -15.77
N ALA A 6 5.51 -5.20 -15.58
CA ALA A 6 5.13 -5.67 -14.26
C ALA A 6 6.21 -6.56 -13.60
N ALA A 7 7.07 -7.17 -14.38
CA ALA A 7 8.15 -8.03 -13.87
C ALA A 7 9.47 -7.28 -13.61
N GLY A 8 9.60 -6.03 -14.09
CA GLY A 8 10.87 -5.28 -14.07
C GLY A 8 10.99 -4.25 -12.97
N ASP A 9 9.89 -3.69 -12.51
CA ASP A 9 9.93 -2.63 -11.50
C ASP A 9 9.01 -2.96 -10.32
N ARG A 10 9.60 -3.32 -9.20
CA ARG A 10 8.92 -3.67 -7.95
C ARG A 10 8.04 -2.52 -7.42
N TYR A 11 8.24 -1.31 -7.94
CA TYR A 11 7.56 -0.09 -7.50
C TYR A 11 6.37 0.32 -8.38
N ASP A 12 6.23 -0.25 -9.58
CA ASP A 12 5.13 0.09 -10.51
C ASP A 12 4.38 -1.15 -11.03
N ALA A 13 4.38 -2.22 -10.28
CA ALA A 13 3.64 -3.43 -10.63
C ALA A 13 2.13 -3.14 -10.68
N MET A 14 1.53 -3.40 -11.84
CA MET A 14 0.08 -3.41 -11.99
C MET A 14 -0.53 -4.51 -11.13
N ARG A 15 -1.65 -4.20 -10.49
CA ARG A 15 -2.42 -5.14 -9.66
C ARG A 15 -3.91 -4.95 -9.87
N LEU A 16 -4.64 -6.03 -9.71
CA LEU A 16 -6.08 -5.99 -9.54
C LEU A 16 -6.38 -5.50 -8.12
N ALA A 17 -7.35 -4.62 -7.96
CA ALA A 17 -7.78 -4.14 -6.65
C ALA A 17 -9.29 -3.91 -6.60
N TRP A 18 -9.84 -4.06 -5.41
CA TRP A 18 -11.27 -3.84 -5.15
C TRP A 18 -11.50 -3.39 -3.71
N ASP A 19 -12.59 -2.70 -3.47
CA ASP A 19 -13.08 -2.41 -2.12
C ASP A 19 -14.32 -3.28 -1.84
N ASN A 20 -14.18 -4.24 -0.92
CA ASN A 20 -15.26 -5.08 -0.47
C ASN A 20 -15.65 -4.69 0.95
N ASP A 21 -16.82 -4.10 1.11
CA ASP A 21 -17.37 -3.60 2.39
C ASP A 21 -16.40 -2.71 3.19
N GLY A 22 -15.66 -1.88 2.46
CA GLY A 22 -14.70 -0.94 3.03
C GLY A 22 -13.31 -1.52 3.30
N SER A 23 -13.07 -2.77 2.93
CA SER A 23 -11.76 -3.43 3.00
C SER A 23 -11.12 -3.49 1.63
N LEU A 24 -9.92 -2.95 1.50
CA LEU A 24 -9.14 -3.02 0.27
C LEU A 24 -8.59 -4.44 0.08
N GLY A 25 -8.94 -5.07 -1.04
CA GLY A 25 -8.36 -6.31 -1.50
C GLY A 25 -7.47 -6.08 -2.73
N GLU A 26 -6.38 -6.81 -2.83
CA GLU A 26 -5.44 -6.72 -3.94
C GLU A 26 -4.99 -8.11 -4.39
N GLU A 27 -4.80 -8.28 -5.70
CA GLU A 27 -4.16 -9.45 -6.28
C GLU A 27 -3.12 -9.00 -7.30
N SER A 28 -1.88 -9.35 -7.04
CA SER A 28 -0.73 -8.96 -7.87
C SER A 28 0.02 -10.14 -8.47
N SER A 29 -0.36 -11.38 -8.12
CA SER A 29 0.33 -12.58 -8.60
C SER A 29 -0.03 -12.89 -10.06
N PRO A 30 0.89 -12.74 -11.02
CA PRO A 30 0.62 -13.09 -12.41
C PRO A 30 0.21 -14.54 -12.57
N LYS A 31 0.85 -15.46 -11.83
CA LYS A 31 0.56 -16.90 -11.88
C LYS A 31 -0.87 -17.22 -11.48
N THR A 32 -1.38 -16.58 -10.42
CA THR A 32 -2.76 -16.76 -9.96
C THR A 32 -3.75 -16.24 -11.01
N LEU A 33 -3.47 -15.04 -11.55
CA LEU A 33 -4.35 -14.38 -12.53
C LEU A 33 -4.36 -15.07 -13.89
N GLU A 34 -3.25 -15.71 -14.29
CA GLU A 34 -3.16 -16.48 -15.53
C GLU A 34 -3.83 -17.86 -15.41
N SER A 35 -3.67 -18.55 -14.29
CA SER A 35 -4.15 -19.90 -14.10
C SER A 35 -5.60 -19.97 -13.64
N THR A 36 -5.87 -19.44 -12.46
CA THR A 36 -7.18 -19.55 -11.80
C THR A 36 -8.02 -18.30 -11.98
N GLY A 37 -7.37 -17.16 -12.15
CA GLY A 37 -8.01 -15.85 -12.02
C GLY A 37 -8.30 -15.50 -10.57
N SER A 38 -8.80 -14.29 -10.36
CA SER A 38 -9.33 -13.85 -9.07
C SER A 38 -10.84 -13.71 -9.20
N LEU A 39 -11.56 -14.23 -8.21
CA LEU A 39 -13.02 -14.13 -8.11
C LEU A 39 -13.39 -13.68 -6.71
N VAL A 40 -14.01 -12.52 -6.61
CA VAL A 40 -14.49 -11.97 -5.34
C VAL A 40 -15.94 -11.53 -5.51
N THR A 41 -16.82 -12.00 -4.64
CA THR A 41 -18.22 -11.60 -4.61
C THR A 41 -18.53 -10.95 -3.28
N GLY A 42 -19.25 -9.84 -3.29
CA GLY A 42 -19.62 -9.15 -2.07
C GLY A 42 -20.21 -7.77 -2.32
N LYS A 43 -20.07 -6.92 -1.33
CA LYS A 43 -20.46 -5.52 -1.39
C LYS A 43 -19.31 -4.69 -1.95
N ILE A 44 -19.26 -4.58 -3.26
CA ILE A 44 -18.15 -3.96 -3.97
C ILE A 44 -18.46 -2.49 -4.24
N TYR A 45 -17.71 -1.61 -3.63
CA TYR A 45 -17.81 -0.17 -3.88
C TYR A 45 -17.10 0.26 -5.15
N TRP A 46 -15.96 -0.35 -5.45
CA TRP A 46 -15.23 -0.18 -6.70
C TRP A 46 -14.32 -1.37 -6.94
N ALA A 47 -14.00 -1.62 -8.20
CA ALA A 47 -13.01 -2.59 -8.60
C ALA A 47 -12.29 -2.15 -9.88
N GLY A 48 -11.05 -2.58 -10.04
CA GLY A 48 -10.27 -2.22 -11.22
C GLY A 48 -8.81 -2.63 -11.14
N THR A 49 -8.01 -1.96 -11.93
CA THR A 49 -6.56 -2.15 -11.95
C THR A 49 -5.86 -0.89 -11.44
N MET A 50 -4.82 -1.07 -10.67
CA MET A 50 -4.03 0.04 -10.17
C MET A 50 -2.54 -0.22 -10.23
N SER A 51 -1.78 0.84 -10.40
CA SER A 51 -0.33 0.91 -10.17
C SER A 51 -0.04 1.73 -8.90
N THR A 52 1.22 2.05 -8.68
CA THR A 52 1.61 2.94 -7.58
C THR A 52 0.97 4.33 -7.69
N TYR A 53 0.88 4.86 -8.91
CA TYR A 53 0.47 6.25 -9.15
C TYR A 53 -0.89 6.40 -9.84
N PHE A 54 -1.38 5.37 -10.52
CA PHE A 54 -2.60 5.43 -11.33
C PHE A 54 -3.62 4.40 -10.90
N LEU A 55 -4.89 4.75 -11.07
CA LEU A 55 -6.04 3.89 -10.83
C LEU A 55 -6.98 3.95 -12.01
N ALA A 56 -7.38 2.78 -12.50
CA ALA A 56 -8.49 2.60 -13.42
C ALA A 56 -9.54 1.74 -12.71
N ALA A 57 -10.62 2.36 -12.27
CA ALA A 57 -11.65 1.71 -11.47
C ALA A 57 -13.04 1.91 -12.06
N VAL A 58 -13.87 0.90 -11.84
CA VAL A 58 -15.31 0.91 -12.11
C VAL A 58 -16.03 0.95 -10.78
N LEU A 59 -17.00 1.84 -10.64
CA LEU A 59 -17.88 1.95 -9.50
C LEU A 59 -19.27 1.46 -9.96
N PRO A 60 -19.72 0.26 -9.55
CA PRO A 60 -21.02 -0.26 -9.92
C PRO A 60 -22.16 0.60 -9.33
N GLY A 61 -23.29 0.68 -10.00
CA GLY A 61 -24.47 1.39 -9.52
C GLY A 61 -25.13 0.67 -8.34
N ASP A 62 -25.25 -0.67 -8.44
CA ASP A 62 -25.61 -1.52 -7.32
C ASP A 62 -24.35 -2.19 -6.76
N ILE A 63 -24.09 -1.96 -5.49
CA ILE A 63 -22.88 -2.47 -4.81
C ILE A 63 -23.08 -3.86 -4.17
N ASN A 64 -24.33 -4.36 -4.11
CA ASN A 64 -24.63 -5.60 -3.41
C ASN A 64 -24.48 -6.81 -4.31
N ASN A 65 -23.85 -7.86 -3.82
CA ASN A 65 -23.62 -9.11 -4.53
C ASN A 65 -22.92 -8.95 -5.89
N VAL A 66 -22.10 -7.94 -6.01
CA VAL A 66 -21.29 -7.71 -7.20
C VAL A 66 -20.13 -8.71 -7.22
N THR A 67 -19.86 -9.25 -8.39
CA THR A 67 -18.73 -10.17 -8.59
C THR A 67 -17.62 -9.50 -9.39
N VAL A 68 -16.44 -9.47 -8.82
CA VAL A 68 -15.22 -9.00 -9.48
C VAL A 68 -14.45 -10.20 -10.00
N LYS A 69 -14.20 -10.24 -11.31
CA LYS A 69 -13.36 -11.25 -11.96
C LYS A 69 -12.11 -10.60 -12.49
N GLY A 70 -10.97 -11.10 -12.06
CA GLY A 70 -9.66 -10.68 -12.53
C GLY A 70 -8.96 -11.79 -13.29
N ARG A 71 -8.43 -11.49 -14.47
CA ARG A 71 -7.60 -12.41 -15.26
C ARG A 71 -6.45 -11.68 -15.92
N MET A 72 -5.37 -12.39 -16.15
CA MET A 72 -4.27 -11.94 -16.98
C MET A 72 -4.18 -12.80 -18.23
N GLN A 73 -4.24 -12.18 -19.40
CA GLN A 73 -4.12 -12.85 -20.71
C GLN A 73 -3.16 -12.05 -21.58
N GLN A 74 -2.17 -12.71 -22.17
CA GLN A 74 -1.20 -12.08 -23.06
C GLN A 74 -0.58 -10.83 -22.42
N ASN A 75 -0.20 -10.92 -21.15
CA ASN A 75 0.39 -9.81 -20.40
C ASN A 75 -0.54 -8.61 -20.17
N VAL A 76 -1.84 -8.75 -20.36
CA VAL A 76 -2.86 -7.70 -20.14
C VAL A 76 -3.72 -8.09 -18.94
N PHE A 77 -3.79 -7.20 -17.96
CA PHE A 77 -4.73 -7.33 -16.84
C PHE A 77 -6.15 -6.99 -17.33
N ARG A 78 -7.06 -7.90 -17.06
CA ARG A 78 -8.49 -7.71 -17.32
C ARG A 78 -9.25 -7.82 -16.02
N ALA A 79 -10.01 -6.78 -15.71
CA ALA A 79 -10.95 -6.77 -14.61
C ALA A 79 -12.37 -6.66 -15.18
N ALA A 80 -13.25 -7.56 -14.76
CA ALA A 80 -14.66 -7.48 -15.06
C ALA A 80 -15.44 -7.32 -13.75
N VAL A 81 -16.43 -6.45 -13.78
CA VAL A 81 -17.36 -6.21 -12.66
C VAL A 81 -18.73 -6.66 -13.15
N GLU A 82 -19.28 -7.66 -12.50
CA GLU A 82 -20.55 -8.26 -12.85
C GLU A 82 -21.56 -7.98 -11.74
N GLU A 83 -22.68 -7.36 -12.10
CA GLU A 83 -23.82 -7.21 -11.21
C GLU A 83 -24.64 -8.52 -11.15
N PRO A 84 -25.46 -8.71 -10.11
CA PRO A 84 -26.33 -9.88 -10.01
C PRO A 84 -27.25 -10.02 -11.23
N GLU A 85 -27.50 -11.27 -11.62
CA GLU A 85 -28.42 -11.59 -12.69
C GLU A 85 -29.85 -11.13 -12.34
N VAL A 86 -30.47 -10.42 -13.26
CA VAL A 86 -31.85 -9.93 -13.12
C VAL A 86 -32.70 -10.42 -14.30
N MET A 87 -33.77 -11.10 -13.99
CA MET A 87 -34.77 -11.52 -14.98
C MET A 87 -35.66 -10.33 -15.34
N LEU A 88 -35.66 -9.95 -16.62
CA LEU A 88 -36.55 -8.94 -17.15
C LEU A 88 -37.72 -9.63 -17.86
N GLY A 89 -38.94 -9.30 -17.46
CA GLY A 89 -40.15 -9.72 -18.19
C GLY A 89 -40.34 -8.94 -19.49
N PRO A 90 -41.20 -9.41 -20.38
CA PRO A 90 -41.50 -8.71 -21.64
C PRO A 90 -41.94 -7.26 -21.39
N GLY A 91 -41.27 -6.30 -22.03
CA GLY A 91 -41.56 -4.87 -21.90
C GLY A 91 -41.03 -4.20 -20.63
N GLN A 92 -40.27 -4.90 -19.78
CA GLN A 92 -39.55 -4.28 -18.64
C GLN A 92 -38.20 -3.75 -19.07
N GLU A 93 -37.88 -2.57 -18.56
CA GLU A 93 -36.58 -1.92 -18.78
C GLU A 93 -35.84 -1.80 -17.44
N ARG A 94 -34.54 -1.94 -17.47
CA ARG A 94 -33.66 -1.66 -16.34
C ARG A 94 -32.56 -0.71 -16.78
N GLU A 95 -32.41 0.38 -16.05
CA GLU A 95 -31.30 1.31 -16.21
C GLU A 95 -30.14 0.88 -15.33
N LEU A 96 -28.95 0.78 -15.92
CA LEU A 96 -27.70 0.50 -15.20
C LEU A 96 -26.84 1.74 -15.25
N THR A 97 -26.55 2.28 -14.08
CA THR A 97 -25.65 3.42 -13.94
C THR A 97 -24.27 2.93 -13.45
N VAL A 98 -23.23 3.22 -14.21
CA VAL A 98 -21.87 2.84 -13.90
C VAL A 98 -20.99 4.07 -13.96
N SER A 99 -20.18 4.29 -12.94
CA SER A 99 -19.22 5.37 -12.92
C SER A 99 -17.79 4.83 -13.10
N TYR A 100 -16.92 5.63 -13.70
CA TYR A 100 -15.54 5.25 -13.96
C TYR A 100 -14.58 6.29 -13.38
N TRP A 101 -13.47 5.81 -12.85
CA TRP A 101 -12.32 6.62 -12.53
C TRP A 101 -11.13 6.17 -13.37
N LEU A 102 -10.53 7.09 -14.12
CA LEU A 102 -9.33 6.85 -14.89
C LEU A 102 -8.36 8.01 -14.65
N GLY A 103 -7.35 7.80 -13.83
CA GLY A 103 -6.44 8.90 -13.50
C GLY A 103 -5.46 8.63 -12.37
N PRO A 104 -4.73 9.67 -11.98
CA PRO A 104 -3.75 9.56 -10.90
C PRO A 104 -4.43 9.35 -9.54
N LYS A 105 -3.74 8.67 -8.64
CA LYS A 105 -4.17 8.42 -7.26
C LYS A 105 -3.92 9.67 -6.40
N GLU A 106 -4.62 10.75 -6.70
CA GLU A 106 -4.60 11.96 -5.89
C GLU A 106 -5.74 11.95 -4.88
N ARG A 107 -5.41 11.97 -3.60
CA ARG A 107 -6.37 11.85 -2.51
C ARG A 107 -7.54 12.84 -2.60
N ALA A 108 -7.24 14.12 -2.88
CA ALA A 108 -8.27 15.15 -2.99
C ALA A 108 -9.25 14.88 -4.14
N LYS A 109 -8.76 14.38 -5.27
CA LYS A 109 -9.60 14.05 -6.44
C LYS A 109 -10.40 12.78 -6.22
N LEU A 110 -9.78 11.74 -5.62
CA LEU A 110 -10.45 10.48 -5.33
C LEU A 110 -11.59 10.66 -4.31
N SER A 111 -11.34 11.41 -3.23
CA SER A 111 -12.36 11.67 -2.21
C SER A 111 -13.50 12.56 -2.71
N ALA A 112 -13.25 13.41 -3.71
CA ALA A 112 -14.32 14.19 -4.35
C ALA A 112 -15.30 13.34 -5.15
N VAL A 113 -14.87 12.16 -5.64
CA VAL A 113 -15.72 11.19 -6.35
C VAL A 113 -16.39 10.23 -5.38
N SER A 114 -15.60 9.62 -4.49
CA SER A 114 -16.08 8.69 -3.47
C SER A 114 -15.05 8.54 -2.34
N ASP A 115 -15.52 8.58 -1.10
CA ASP A 115 -14.66 8.29 0.07
C ASP A 115 -14.07 6.88 0.01
N GLN A 116 -14.80 5.92 -0.54
CA GLN A 116 -14.33 4.55 -0.70
C GLN A 116 -13.19 4.46 -1.73
N LEU A 117 -13.26 5.26 -2.79
CA LEU A 117 -12.23 5.29 -3.82
C LEU A 117 -10.90 5.85 -3.25
N SER A 118 -10.97 6.76 -2.29
CA SER A 118 -9.78 7.32 -1.64
C SER A 118 -9.00 6.27 -0.82
N LYS A 119 -9.65 5.17 -0.41
CA LYS A 119 -9.01 4.04 0.29
C LYS A 119 -8.08 3.22 -0.61
N SER A 120 -8.15 3.42 -1.94
CA SER A 120 -7.16 2.84 -2.86
C SER A 120 -5.73 3.33 -2.60
N ILE A 121 -5.58 4.44 -1.86
CA ILE A 121 -4.28 4.92 -1.37
C ILE A 121 -4.01 4.23 -0.03
N ASP A 122 -3.46 3.02 -0.09
CA ASP A 122 -3.01 2.31 1.10
C ASP A 122 -1.61 2.79 1.50
N LEU A 123 -1.49 3.26 2.73
CA LEU A 123 -0.22 3.66 3.36
C LEU A 123 0.37 2.53 4.21
N GLY A 124 -0.18 1.32 4.10
CA GLY A 124 0.26 0.13 4.80
C GLY A 124 0.08 0.20 6.32
N MET A 125 0.79 -0.67 7.02
CA MET A 125 0.73 -0.83 8.48
C MET A 125 1.05 0.47 9.25
N PHE A 126 1.83 1.36 8.66
CA PHE A 126 2.21 2.66 9.25
C PHE A 126 1.28 3.81 8.83
N HIS A 127 0.07 3.52 8.38
CA HIS A 127 -0.90 4.49 7.90
C HIS A 127 -1.08 5.72 8.82
N VAL A 128 -1.18 5.51 10.13
CA VAL A 128 -1.37 6.62 11.09
C VAL A 128 -0.16 7.55 11.11
N ILE A 129 1.05 6.97 11.14
CA ILE A 129 2.32 7.73 11.14
C ILE A 129 2.49 8.43 9.78
N ALA A 130 2.25 7.71 8.68
CA ALA A 130 2.36 8.24 7.33
C ALA A 130 1.40 9.42 7.10
N LYS A 131 0.14 9.34 7.59
CA LYS A 131 -0.81 10.45 7.55
C LYS A 131 -0.32 11.68 8.32
N GLY A 132 0.22 11.48 9.52
CA GLY A 132 0.77 12.57 10.33
C GLY A 132 1.95 13.26 9.64
N LEU A 133 2.86 12.47 9.06
CA LEU A 133 4.01 13.00 8.31
C LEU A 133 3.58 13.72 7.02
N LEU A 134 2.60 13.18 6.30
CA LEU A 134 2.06 13.81 5.10
C LEU A 134 1.39 15.15 5.44
N TRP A 135 0.56 15.20 6.48
CA TRP A 135 -0.05 16.44 6.95
C TRP A 135 1.01 17.50 7.32
N LEU A 136 2.07 17.08 8.00
CA LEU A 136 3.16 17.98 8.39
C LEU A 136 3.96 18.48 7.18
N LEU A 137 4.17 17.61 6.18
CA LEU A 137 4.80 17.96 4.92
C LEU A 137 3.97 18.99 4.13
N GLU A 138 2.66 18.76 4.01
CA GLU A 138 1.71 19.69 3.38
C GLU A 138 1.67 21.02 4.12
N PHE A 139 1.72 21.00 5.47
CA PHE A 139 1.82 22.19 6.28
C PHE A 139 3.06 23.02 5.95
N PHE A 140 4.25 22.42 5.92
CA PHE A 140 5.47 23.13 5.53
C PHE A 140 5.39 23.64 4.09
N GLN A 141 4.89 22.84 3.16
CA GLN A 141 4.75 23.21 1.77
C GLN A 141 3.87 24.47 1.61
N LYS A 142 2.79 24.56 2.36
CA LYS A 142 1.87 25.72 2.33
C LYS A 142 2.56 27.04 2.70
N TYR A 143 3.53 27.01 3.63
CA TYR A 143 4.26 28.20 4.06
C TYR A 143 5.44 28.53 3.16
N VAL A 144 6.15 27.51 2.69
CA VAL A 144 7.39 27.69 1.94
C VAL A 144 7.15 27.71 0.42
N ASN A 145 5.99 27.20 -0.03
CA ASN A 145 5.60 27.08 -1.44
C ASN A 145 6.61 26.29 -2.32
N ASN A 146 7.40 25.42 -1.66
CA ASN A 146 8.42 24.61 -2.31
C ASN A 146 8.53 23.25 -1.63
N TRP A 147 8.26 22.18 -2.38
CA TRP A 147 8.29 20.80 -1.87
C TRP A 147 9.69 20.36 -1.41
N GLY A 148 10.76 20.78 -2.10
CA GLY A 148 12.13 20.43 -1.72
C GLY A 148 12.51 20.98 -0.36
N VAL A 149 12.21 22.26 -0.11
CA VAL A 149 12.46 22.89 1.20
C VAL A 149 11.57 22.28 2.27
N ALA A 150 10.30 21.97 1.99
CA ALA A 150 9.40 21.30 2.91
C ALA A 150 9.92 19.94 3.36
N ILE A 151 10.50 19.14 2.44
CA ILE A 151 11.13 17.85 2.76
C ILE A 151 12.35 18.04 3.68
N ILE A 152 13.18 19.05 3.41
CA ILE A 152 14.34 19.35 4.26
C ILE A 152 13.91 19.72 5.68
N LEU A 153 12.93 20.63 5.81
CA LEU A 153 12.38 21.04 7.09
C LEU A 153 11.79 19.86 7.89
N LEU A 154 11.00 19.02 7.21
CA LEU A 154 10.45 17.81 7.80
C LEU A 154 11.56 16.87 8.28
N THR A 155 12.60 16.68 7.48
CA THR A 155 13.74 15.83 7.83
C THR A 155 14.49 16.36 9.05
N VAL A 156 14.75 17.67 9.12
CA VAL A 156 15.38 18.33 10.26
C VAL A 156 14.55 18.15 11.53
N LEU A 157 13.25 18.37 11.43
CA LEU A 157 12.32 18.20 12.55
C LEU A 157 12.34 16.76 13.09
N ILE A 158 12.23 15.77 12.21
CA ILE A 158 12.26 14.34 12.60
C ILE A 158 13.60 14.01 13.25
N LYS A 159 14.72 14.45 12.69
CA LYS A 159 16.06 14.23 13.27
C LYS A 159 16.20 14.90 14.65
N ALA A 160 15.70 16.11 14.80
CA ALA A 160 15.72 16.81 16.10
C ALA A 160 14.88 16.07 17.15
N LEU A 161 13.70 15.59 16.78
CA LEU A 161 12.81 14.81 17.66
C LEU A 161 13.46 13.50 18.12
N PHE A 162 14.15 12.79 17.21
CA PHE A 162 14.81 11.53 17.53
C PHE A 162 16.25 11.68 18.04
N TRP A 163 16.79 12.90 18.10
CA TRP A 163 18.13 13.16 18.58
C TRP A 163 18.44 12.53 19.96
N PRO A 164 17.61 12.72 21.02
CA PRO A 164 17.91 12.17 22.34
C PRO A 164 17.92 10.63 22.34
N LEU A 165 17.06 10.00 21.56
CA LEU A 165 17.03 8.54 21.43
C LEU A 165 18.27 8.02 20.70
N THR A 166 18.65 8.69 19.62
CA THR A 166 19.83 8.37 18.83
C THR A 166 21.11 8.54 19.66
N ALA A 167 21.24 9.62 20.44
CA ALA A 167 22.37 9.86 21.31
C ALA A 167 22.53 8.76 22.38
N LYS A 168 21.43 8.32 23.00
CA LYS A 168 21.43 7.18 23.94
C LYS A 168 21.86 5.88 23.28
N SER A 169 21.41 5.62 22.06
CA SER A 169 21.78 4.42 21.28
C SER A 169 23.27 4.40 20.98
N TYR A 170 23.84 5.53 20.52
CA TYR A 170 25.28 5.64 20.28
C TYR A 170 26.11 5.45 21.55
N ALA A 171 25.68 6.04 22.66
CA ALA A 171 26.36 5.87 23.93
C ALA A 171 26.36 4.42 24.45
N SER A 172 25.25 3.69 24.21
CA SER A 172 25.14 2.26 24.50
C SER A 172 26.06 1.42 23.61
N MET A 173 26.14 1.75 22.32
CA MET A 173 27.01 1.06 21.38
C MET A 173 28.51 1.29 21.68
N GLU A 174 28.87 2.49 22.13
CA GLU A 174 30.22 2.78 22.56
C GLU A 174 30.61 1.97 23.80
N LYS A 175 29.71 1.83 24.78
CA LYS A 175 29.92 0.96 25.95
C LYS A 175 30.12 -0.50 25.55
N MET A 176 29.36 -0.98 24.61
CA MET A 176 29.49 -2.33 24.07
C MET A 176 30.83 -2.56 23.37
N LYS A 177 31.31 -1.57 22.59
CA LYS A 177 32.65 -1.63 21.98
C LYS A 177 33.77 -1.69 23.01
N LYS A 178 33.64 -0.98 24.13
CA LYS A 178 34.63 -1.03 25.25
C LYS A 178 34.61 -2.38 25.99
N LEU A 179 33.47 -3.09 25.97
CA LEU A 179 33.35 -4.43 26.57
C LEU A 179 33.90 -5.55 25.67
N GLN A 180 33.99 -5.35 24.36
CA GLN A 180 34.48 -6.36 23.43
C GLN A 180 35.86 -6.95 23.80
N PRO A 181 36.91 -6.15 24.14
CA PRO A 181 38.21 -6.70 24.53
C PRO A 181 38.12 -7.54 25.79
N HIS A 182 37.27 -7.16 26.76
CA HIS A 182 37.04 -7.96 27.96
C HIS A 182 36.38 -9.29 27.69
N MET A 183 35.39 -9.30 26.77
CA MET A 183 34.72 -10.52 26.31
C MET A 183 35.66 -11.47 25.58
N VAL A 184 36.58 -10.94 24.78
CA VAL A 184 37.61 -11.74 24.10
C VAL A 184 38.57 -12.35 25.13
N ALA A 185 39.07 -11.57 26.09
CA ALA A 185 39.97 -12.05 27.15
C ALA A 185 39.31 -13.14 28.02
N ILE A 186 38.03 -13.00 28.35
CA ILE A 186 37.28 -14.01 29.11
C ILE A 186 37.12 -15.30 28.27
N ARG A 187 36.80 -15.16 27.00
CA ARG A 187 36.71 -16.30 26.09
C ARG A 187 38.02 -17.05 25.93
N GLU A 188 39.13 -16.35 25.85
CA GLU A 188 40.45 -16.97 25.77
C GLU A 188 40.81 -17.70 27.06
N LYS A 189 40.48 -17.10 28.21
CA LYS A 189 40.79 -17.65 29.54
C LYS A 189 39.95 -18.89 29.90
N HIS A 190 38.77 -19.04 29.33
CA HIS A 190 37.80 -20.12 29.63
C HIS A 190 37.46 -20.99 28.42
N LYS A 191 38.36 -21.10 27.44
CA LYS A 191 38.16 -21.89 26.22
C LYS A 191 37.75 -23.34 26.48
N ASP A 192 38.18 -23.92 27.59
CA ASP A 192 37.99 -25.34 27.92
C ASP A 192 36.78 -25.59 28.85
N ASN A 193 36.09 -24.54 29.31
CA ASN A 193 34.99 -24.71 30.28
C ASN A 193 33.79 -23.86 29.91
N LYS A 194 32.85 -24.46 29.10
CA LYS A 194 31.63 -23.81 28.62
C LYS A 194 30.65 -23.36 29.72
N GLU A 195 30.67 -24.02 30.88
CA GLU A 195 29.78 -23.65 32.00
C GLU A 195 30.23 -22.34 32.70
N LEU A 196 31.54 -22.12 32.82
CA LEU A 196 32.10 -20.85 33.37
C LEU A 196 32.00 -19.68 32.40
N MET A 197 31.85 -19.96 31.09
CA MET A 197 31.70 -18.96 30.04
C MET A 197 30.27 -18.38 29.97
N ASN A 198 29.26 -19.12 30.47
CA ASN A 198 27.86 -18.72 30.47
C ASN A 198 27.36 -18.18 31.81
N LYS A 199 28.18 -18.09 32.79
CA LYS A 199 27.94 -17.48 34.11
C LYS A 199 28.46 -16.07 34.14
#